data_e80e60265358ce1675951bb4372d429b
#
_entry.id   e80e60265358ce1675951bb4372d429b
#
_cell.length_a   1.000
_cell.length_b   1.000
_cell.length_c   1.000
_cell.angle_alpha   90.00
_cell.angle_beta   90.00
_cell.angle_gamma   90.00
#
_symmetry.space_group_name_H-M   'P 1'
#
loop_
_entity.id
_entity.type
_entity.pdbx_description
1 polymer ?
#
loop_
_entity_poly.entity_id
_entity_poly.type
_entity_poly.pdbx_seq_one_letter_code
_entity_poly.pdbx_strand_id
1 'polypeptide(L)'
;IARNTADSYRCGIEFEKRNNISPYPVVNDEKTALKIQKAVGEICGEEVLGDCDKWFASECYSAYQNKYPGVLGFLGIRNEAYGSGAAHHNGKFDIDESGFWLGVCAEAAFAFEK
;
A
#
# COMPACT_ATOMS: atom_id res chain seq x y z
N ILE A 1 2.97 -17.64 26.51
CA ILE A 1 2.45 -18.67 25.62
C ILE A 1 3.62 -19.25 24.81
N ALA A 2 4.28 -18.51 23.90
CA ALA A 2 5.28 -19.04 22.98
C ALA A 2 6.39 -19.87 23.64
N ARG A 3 6.95 -19.42 24.79
CA ARG A 3 7.95 -20.20 25.54
C ARG A 3 7.41 -21.53 26.00
N ASN A 4 6.25 -21.54 26.67
CA ASN A 4 5.66 -22.78 27.18
C ASN A 4 5.31 -23.77 26.05
N THR A 5 4.93 -23.25 24.88
CA THR A 5 4.69 -24.08 23.69
C THR A 5 6.00 -24.68 23.21
N ALA A 6 7.06 -23.91 23.06
CA ALA A 6 8.36 -24.42 22.66
C ALA A 6 8.88 -25.50 23.65
N ASP A 7 8.78 -25.23 24.95
CA ASP A 7 9.17 -26.17 25.99
C ASP A 7 8.40 -27.52 25.91
N SER A 8 7.10 -27.44 25.60
CA SER A 8 6.26 -28.64 25.42
C SER A 8 6.77 -29.53 24.29
N TYR A 9 7.39 -28.94 23.27
CA TYR A 9 8.00 -29.67 22.14
C TYR A 9 9.52 -29.85 22.29
N ARG A 10 10.08 -29.54 23.47
CA ARG A 10 11.53 -29.60 23.76
C ARG A 10 12.36 -28.78 22.78
N CYS A 11 11.82 -27.64 22.38
CA CYS A 11 12.46 -26.66 21.48
C CYS A 11 12.92 -25.44 22.27
N GLY A 12 14.05 -24.85 21.89
CA GLY A 12 14.43 -23.50 22.32
C GLY A 12 13.67 -22.43 21.55
N ILE A 13 13.54 -21.25 22.16
CA ILE A 13 12.97 -20.08 21.49
C ILE A 13 13.77 -18.83 21.81
N GLU A 14 14.10 -18.08 20.77
CA GLU A 14 14.67 -16.74 20.86
C GLU A 14 13.70 -15.71 20.30
N PHE A 15 13.61 -14.56 20.94
CA PHE A 15 12.78 -13.46 20.47
C PHE A 15 13.68 -12.34 19.94
N GLU A 16 13.59 -12.10 18.64
CA GLU A 16 14.18 -10.90 18.06
C GLU A 16 13.30 -9.69 18.38
N LYS A 17 13.92 -8.64 18.88
CA LYS A 17 13.25 -7.34 19.04
C LYS A 17 13.23 -6.62 17.68
N ARG A 18 12.24 -6.92 16.87
CA ARG A 18 11.96 -6.16 15.64
C ARG A 18 10.78 -5.22 15.92
N ASN A 19 11.04 -3.92 15.91
CA ASN A 19 10.01 -2.89 16.08
C ASN A 19 9.44 -2.44 14.71
N ASN A 20 9.23 -3.38 13.82
CA ASN A 20 8.93 -3.06 12.41
C ASN A 20 7.43 -3.13 12.07
N ILE A 21 6.59 -3.47 13.04
CA ILE A 21 5.14 -3.52 12.81
C ILE A 21 4.53 -2.26 13.38
N SER A 22 3.93 -1.46 12.52
CA SER A 22 3.12 -0.34 12.98
C SER A 22 1.80 -0.86 13.54
N PRO A 23 1.43 -0.48 14.77
CA PRO A 23 0.16 -0.90 15.36
C PRO A 23 -1.03 -0.07 14.88
N TYR A 24 -0.79 0.92 14.03
CA TYR A 24 -1.80 1.87 13.58
C TYR A 24 -2.38 1.44 12.24
N PRO A 25 -3.68 1.65 12.01
CA PRO A 25 -4.26 1.51 10.68
C PRO A 25 -3.73 2.61 9.75
N VAL A 26 -3.69 2.33 8.46
CA VAL A 26 -3.51 3.37 7.44
C VAL A 26 -4.85 4.09 7.28
N VAL A 27 -4.86 5.38 7.56
CA VAL A 27 -6.03 6.24 7.37
C VAL A 27 -5.58 7.46 6.59
N ASN A 28 -6.04 7.56 5.36
CA ASN A 28 -5.69 8.67 4.48
C ASN A 28 -6.25 9.99 5.02
N ASP A 29 -5.42 11.03 5.02
CA ASP A 29 -5.85 12.39 5.31
C ASP A 29 -6.78 12.87 4.19
N GLU A 30 -8.02 13.17 4.53
CA GLU A 30 -9.08 13.49 3.57
C GLU A 30 -8.70 14.70 2.70
N LYS A 31 -8.18 15.76 3.31
CA LYS A 31 -7.81 16.97 2.60
C LYS A 31 -6.69 16.71 1.60
N THR A 32 -5.68 15.96 2.00
CA THR A 32 -4.56 15.58 1.13
C THR A 32 -5.02 14.63 0.03
N ALA A 33 -5.90 13.68 0.34
CA ALA A 33 -6.44 12.75 -0.65
C ALA A 33 -7.23 13.47 -1.74
N LEU A 34 -8.11 14.40 -1.37
CA LEU A 34 -8.88 15.21 -2.34
C LEU A 34 -7.97 16.06 -3.23
N LYS A 35 -6.90 16.62 -2.68
CA LYS A 35 -5.91 17.36 -3.46
C LYS A 35 -5.22 16.49 -4.51
N ILE A 36 -4.78 15.29 -4.10
CA ILE A 36 -4.11 14.35 -5.01
C ILE A 36 -5.08 13.90 -6.10
N GLN A 37 -6.30 13.51 -5.74
CA GLN A 37 -7.31 13.09 -6.70
C GLN A 37 -7.57 14.17 -7.75
N LYS A 38 -7.74 15.41 -7.30
CA LYS A 38 -7.92 16.54 -8.21
C LYS A 38 -6.73 16.71 -9.16
N ALA A 39 -5.51 16.75 -8.63
CA ALA A 39 -4.30 16.94 -9.43
C ALA A 39 -4.08 15.80 -10.44
N VAL A 40 -4.33 14.56 -10.02
CA VAL A 40 -4.24 13.39 -10.91
C VAL A 40 -5.32 13.44 -11.99
N GLY A 41 -6.57 13.75 -11.63
CA GLY A 41 -7.66 13.89 -12.60
C GLY A 41 -7.38 14.98 -13.65
N GLU A 42 -6.84 16.12 -13.24
CA GLU A 42 -6.48 17.22 -14.15
C GLU A 42 -5.33 16.86 -15.12
N ILE A 43 -4.37 16.05 -14.69
CA ILE A 43 -3.17 15.72 -15.50
C ILE A 43 -3.36 14.43 -16.30
N CYS A 44 -3.96 13.40 -15.70
CA CYS A 44 -4.03 12.07 -16.27
C CYS A 44 -5.44 11.70 -16.79
N GLY A 45 -6.46 12.51 -16.48
CA GLY A 45 -7.86 12.25 -16.77
C GLY A 45 -8.61 11.67 -15.57
N GLU A 46 -9.87 12.06 -15.41
CA GLU A 46 -10.74 11.60 -14.32
C GLU A 46 -10.99 10.07 -14.37
N GLU A 47 -10.91 9.49 -15.55
CA GLU A 47 -11.12 8.06 -15.79
C GLU A 47 -10.05 7.15 -15.18
N VAL A 48 -8.91 7.71 -14.79
CA VAL A 48 -7.85 6.95 -14.11
C VAL A 48 -8.08 6.81 -12.61
N LEU A 49 -9.00 7.60 -12.06
CA LEU A 49 -9.36 7.55 -10.66
C LEU A 49 -10.33 6.40 -10.40
N GLY A 50 -10.09 5.66 -9.36
CA GLY A 50 -10.93 4.54 -8.97
C GLY A 50 -10.98 4.35 -7.47
N ASP A 51 -12.01 3.66 -7.03
CA ASP A 51 -12.16 3.25 -5.64
C ASP A 51 -11.57 1.85 -5.43
N CYS A 52 -11.05 1.60 -4.26
CA CYS A 52 -10.67 0.27 -3.83
C CYS A 52 -11.38 -0.11 -2.53
N ASP A 53 -11.68 -1.39 -2.40
CA ASP A 53 -12.22 -1.94 -1.16
C ASP A 53 -11.22 -1.81 -0.01
N LYS A 54 -11.76 -1.84 1.22
CA LYS A 54 -10.91 -1.86 2.41
C LYS A 54 -9.99 -3.08 2.38
N TRP A 55 -8.71 -2.83 2.46
CA TRP A 55 -7.70 -3.87 2.48
C TRP A 55 -7.25 -4.17 3.90
N PHE A 56 -7.42 -5.42 4.31
CA PHE A 56 -7.05 -5.90 5.65
C PHE A 56 -5.64 -6.49 5.62
N ALA A 57 -4.65 -5.62 5.50
CA ALA A 57 -3.24 -5.98 5.51
C ALA A 57 -2.45 -5.06 6.45
N SER A 58 -1.23 -5.45 6.79
CA SER A 58 -0.31 -4.61 7.56
C SER A 58 0.50 -3.73 6.65
N GLU A 59 0.64 -2.45 7.02
CA GLU A 59 1.44 -1.48 6.29
C GLU A 59 2.22 -0.57 7.24
N CYS A 60 3.53 -0.45 7.00
CA CYS A 60 4.40 0.39 7.85
C CYS A 60 4.18 1.89 7.63
N TYR A 61 3.58 2.29 6.53
CA TYR A 61 3.30 3.69 6.20
C TYR A 61 2.44 4.38 7.25
N SER A 62 1.58 3.64 7.94
CA SER A 62 0.79 4.15 9.06
C SER A 62 1.65 4.81 10.17
N ALA A 63 2.90 4.41 10.34
CA ALA A 63 3.81 5.05 11.30
C ALA A 63 4.17 6.48 10.88
N TYR A 64 4.24 6.76 9.58
CA TYR A 64 4.44 8.11 9.05
C TYR A 64 3.16 8.93 9.18
N GLN A 65 2.01 8.36 8.81
CA GLN A 65 0.71 9.04 8.92
C GLN A 65 0.34 9.41 10.35
N ASN A 66 0.84 8.69 11.33
CA ASN A 66 0.66 9.05 12.75
C ASN A 66 1.36 10.36 13.14
N LYS A 67 2.27 10.87 12.29
CA LYS A 67 3.04 12.10 12.52
C LYS A 67 2.75 13.19 11.52
N TYR A 68 2.40 12.81 10.30
CA TYR A 68 2.21 13.73 9.17
C TYR A 68 0.97 13.34 8.39
N PRO A 69 0.19 14.33 7.90
CA PRO A 69 -0.85 14.05 6.92
C PRO A 69 -0.25 13.33 5.71
N GLY A 70 -0.93 12.31 5.23
CA GLY A 70 -0.44 11.52 4.11
C GLY A 70 -1.50 10.64 3.50
N VAL A 71 -1.21 10.15 2.30
CA VAL A 71 -2.09 9.29 1.53
C VAL A 71 -1.34 8.07 1.04
N LEU A 72 -1.91 6.91 1.23
CA LEU A 72 -1.53 5.68 0.56
C LEU A 72 -2.53 5.43 -0.56
N GLY A 73 -2.06 5.44 -1.79
CA GLY A 73 -2.84 5.11 -2.96
C GLY A 73 -2.46 3.73 -3.51
N PHE A 74 -3.39 3.10 -4.19
CA PHE A 74 -3.14 1.87 -4.92
C PHE A 74 -3.03 2.16 -6.41
N LEU A 75 -1.99 1.63 -7.05
CA LEU A 75 -1.84 1.65 -8.48
C LEU A 75 -2.43 0.37 -9.09
N GLY A 76 -3.40 0.52 -9.99
CA GLY A 76 -3.97 -0.60 -10.74
C GLY A 76 -2.95 -1.16 -11.73
N ILE A 77 -2.58 -2.42 -11.55
CA ILE A 77 -1.55 -3.12 -12.35
C ILE A 77 -2.04 -4.44 -12.93
N ARG A 78 -3.35 -4.73 -12.79
CA ARG A 78 -3.95 -5.96 -13.31
C ARG A 78 -4.28 -5.81 -14.78
N ASN A 79 -3.84 -6.76 -15.61
CA ASN A 79 -4.23 -6.87 -17.00
C ASN A 79 -4.32 -8.36 -17.40
N GLU A 80 -5.53 -8.86 -17.53
CA GLU A 80 -5.77 -10.28 -17.85
C GLU A 80 -5.25 -10.68 -19.25
N ALA A 81 -5.21 -9.73 -20.18
CA ALA A 81 -4.68 -9.98 -21.54
C ALA A 81 -3.18 -10.32 -21.52
N TYR A 82 -2.45 -9.83 -20.54
CA TYR A 82 -1.03 -10.14 -20.32
C TYR A 82 -0.80 -11.18 -19.23
N GLY A 83 -1.88 -11.79 -18.70
CA GLY A 83 -1.80 -12.83 -17.68
C GLY A 83 -1.52 -12.31 -16.28
N SER A 84 -1.48 -10.98 -16.07
CA SER A 84 -1.38 -10.41 -14.73
C SER A 84 -2.74 -10.45 -14.02
N GLY A 85 -2.73 -10.60 -12.71
CA GLY A 85 -3.96 -10.59 -11.90
C GLY A 85 -3.97 -11.58 -10.76
N ALA A 86 -2.90 -12.36 -10.58
CA ALA A 86 -2.72 -13.16 -9.39
C ALA A 86 -2.59 -12.25 -8.16
N ALA A 87 -3.09 -12.72 -7.02
CA ALA A 87 -3.02 -11.98 -5.77
C ALA A 87 -1.57 -11.78 -5.29
N HIS A 88 -1.36 -10.79 -4.43
CA HIS A 88 -0.10 -10.61 -3.72
C HIS A 88 0.31 -11.89 -2.99
N HIS A 89 1.62 -12.11 -2.83
CA HIS A 89 2.20 -13.32 -2.21
C HIS A 89 1.90 -14.62 -2.96
N ASN A 90 1.58 -14.56 -4.23
CA ASN A 90 1.39 -15.69 -5.12
C ASN A 90 2.61 -15.84 -6.03
N GLY A 91 3.09 -17.07 -6.26
CA GLY A 91 4.23 -17.32 -7.14
C GLY A 91 3.99 -17.00 -8.63
N LYS A 92 2.72 -16.75 -8.99
CA LYS A 92 2.31 -16.28 -10.33
C LYS A 92 1.95 -14.80 -10.36
N PHE A 93 2.29 -14.06 -9.27
CA PHE A 93 2.07 -12.62 -9.25
C PHE A 93 2.89 -11.96 -10.37
N ASP A 94 2.20 -11.17 -11.16
CA ASP A 94 2.79 -10.39 -12.25
C ASP A 94 2.04 -9.08 -12.38
N ILE A 95 2.61 -8.13 -13.07
CA ILE A 95 2.11 -6.76 -13.18
C ILE A 95 2.10 -6.32 -14.63
N ASP A 96 1.18 -5.46 -14.99
CA ASP A 96 1.23 -4.71 -16.25
C ASP A 96 2.06 -3.43 -16.04
N GLU A 97 3.28 -3.45 -16.54
CA GLU A 97 4.22 -2.32 -16.41
C GLU A 97 3.72 -1.05 -17.14
N SER A 98 2.76 -1.18 -18.06
CA SER A 98 2.18 -0.03 -18.74
C SER A 98 1.45 0.93 -17.78
N GLY A 99 1.09 0.47 -16.58
CA GLY A 99 0.51 1.30 -15.53
C GLY A 99 1.52 2.18 -14.77
N PHE A 100 2.81 1.93 -14.87
CA PHE A 100 3.80 2.63 -14.04
C PHE A 100 3.86 4.14 -14.27
N TRP A 101 3.62 4.58 -15.50
CA TRP A 101 3.59 6.00 -15.79
C TRP A 101 2.51 6.75 -14.97
N LEU A 102 1.37 6.13 -14.69
CA LEU A 102 0.33 6.70 -13.83
C LEU A 102 0.83 6.92 -12.40
N GLY A 103 1.57 5.94 -11.84
CA GLY A 103 2.17 6.08 -10.53
C GLY A 103 3.13 7.26 -10.48
N VAL A 104 4.02 7.37 -11.47
CA VAL A 104 4.96 8.49 -11.57
C VAL A 104 4.23 9.83 -11.74
N CYS A 105 3.19 9.87 -12.57
CA CYS A 105 2.37 11.07 -12.74
C CYS A 105 1.67 11.48 -11.45
N ALA A 106 1.11 10.53 -10.69
CA ALA A 106 0.42 10.81 -9.44
C ALA A 106 1.38 11.40 -8.38
N GLU A 107 2.58 10.84 -8.25
CA GLU A 107 3.60 11.36 -7.34
C GLU A 107 4.08 12.77 -7.77
N ALA A 108 4.31 12.96 -9.06
CA ALA A 108 4.71 14.26 -9.61
C ALA A 108 3.60 15.30 -9.43
N ALA A 109 2.34 14.94 -9.72
CA ALA A 109 1.20 15.83 -9.54
C ALA A 109 1.10 16.31 -8.09
N PHE A 110 1.25 15.38 -7.12
CA PHE A 110 1.26 15.76 -5.71
C PHE A 110 2.44 16.66 -5.34
N ALA A 111 3.63 16.39 -5.84
CA ALA A 111 4.83 17.14 -5.51
C ALA A 111 4.80 18.59 -6.06
N PHE A 112 4.12 18.81 -7.16
CA PHE A 112 4.02 20.14 -7.81
C PHE A 112 2.73 20.89 -7.49
N GLU A 113 1.78 20.27 -6.79
CA GLU A 113 0.58 20.97 -6.36
C GLU A 113 0.91 21.99 -5.26
N LYS A 114 0.50 23.24 -5.48
CA LYS A 114 0.74 24.39 -4.59
C LYS A 114 -0.43 24.64 -3.64
#